data_6e986967a14b7ac23fe8fd43ade68ecc
#
_entry.id   6e986967a14b7ac23fe8fd43ade68ecc
#
_cell.length_a   1.000
_cell.length_b   1.000
_cell.length_c   1.000
_cell.angle_alpha   90.00
_cell.angle_beta   90.00
_cell.angle_gamma   90.00
#
_symmetry.space_group_name_H-M   'P 1'
#
loop_
_entity.id
_entity.type
_entity.pdbx_description
1 polymer ?
#
loop_
_entity_poly.entity_id
_entity_poly.type
_entity_poly.pdbx_seq_one_letter_code
_entity_poly.pdbx_strand_id
1 'polypeptide(L)'
;MENNLFYVLASGIMQGLTEFLPISSSGHLIIIKELFNYDAKDFSFEIMLHLGTVFSIIIYYYADLKKLLKPNKENFNNIKLIFLACLPVSIFGLFFKDFIEYNFNDVSYLPYTFLITTIALFLTKFFNGKKDLTVYVVILMGLFQILALFPGISRSGITISTLLIMGVNKEDAIKFSFIMAIPLIMGAALLNGNFSLSIISLIGVFVSFIFG
;
A
#
# COMPACT_ATOMS: atom_id res chain seq x y z
N MET A 1 -26.41 11.22 9.28
CA MET A 1 -25.93 11.29 7.86
C MET A 1 -24.75 12.26 7.70
N GLU A 2 -24.80 13.44 8.33
CA GLU A 2 -23.71 14.45 8.21
C GLU A 2 -22.37 13.94 8.74
N ASN A 3 -22.33 13.29 9.90
CA ASN A 3 -21.09 12.73 10.45
C ASN A 3 -20.43 11.69 9.53
N ASN A 4 -21.23 10.96 8.76
CA ASN A 4 -20.71 9.98 7.81
C ASN A 4 -20.02 10.65 6.60
N LEU A 5 -20.51 11.79 6.12
CA LEU A 5 -19.90 12.47 4.99
C LEU A 5 -18.54 13.10 5.36
N PHE A 6 -18.45 13.76 6.53
CA PHE A 6 -17.18 14.32 7.01
C PHE A 6 -16.13 13.22 7.24
N TYR A 7 -16.52 12.10 7.83
CA TYR A 7 -15.65 10.95 7.99
C TYR A 7 -15.14 10.44 6.62
N VAL A 8 -16.02 10.28 5.65
CA VAL A 8 -15.67 9.80 4.30
C VAL A 8 -14.73 10.75 3.58
N LEU A 9 -14.99 12.06 3.64
CA LEU A 9 -14.11 13.08 3.05
C LEU A 9 -12.74 13.09 3.72
N ALA A 10 -12.69 13.10 5.06
CA ALA A 10 -11.43 13.07 5.81
C ALA A 10 -10.63 11.80 5.51
N SER A 11 -11.29 10.64 5.49
CA SER A 11 -10.66 9.35 5.18
C SER A 11 -10.15 9.31 3.73
N GLY A 12 -10.94 9.81 2.76
CA GLY A 12 -10.53 9.85 1.36
C GLY A 12 -9.32 10.76 1.14
N ILE A 13 -9.31 11.96 1.74
CA ILE A 13 -8.18 12.91 1.67
C ILE A 13 -6.94 12.27 2.31
N MET A 14 -7.10 11.71 3.51
CA MET A 14 -5.99 11.09 4.23
C MET A 14 -5.42 9.91 3.45
N GLN A 15 -6.26 9.02 2.95
CA GLN A 15 -5.83 7.89 2.12
C GLN A 15 -5.05 8.37 0.90
N GLY A 16 -5.58 9.32 0.13
CA GLY A 16 -4.90 9.87 -1.05
C GLY A 16 -3.51 10.40 -0.71
N LEU A 17 -3.41 11.28 0.28
CA LEU A 17 -2.16 11.91 0.66
C LEU A 17 -1.12 10.93 1.25
N THR A 18 -1.57 9.92 1.99
CA THR A 18 -0.65 9.08 2.80
C THR A 18 -0.32 7.73 2.17
N GLU A 19 -1.04 7.28 1.14
CA GLU A 19 -0.77 5.99 0.50
C GLU A 19 0.62 5.93 -0.16
N PHE A 20 1.03 7.01 -0.80
CA PHE A 20 2.31 7.09 -1.51
C PHE A 20 3.44 7.61 -0.63
N LEU A 21 3.10 8.43 0.34
CA LEU A 21 4.06 8.84 1.35
C LEU A 21 4.39 7.64 2.25
N PRO A 22 5.64 7.46 2.64
CA PRO A 22 6.05 6.31 3.45
C PRO A 22 5.69 6.49 4.94
N ILE A 23 4.42 6.82 5.24
CA ILE A 23 3.94 7.16 6.59
C ILE A 23 2.72 6.35 7.05
N SER A 24 2.30 5.36 6.26
CA SER A 24 1.18 4.45 6.54
C SER A 24 -0.22 5.07 6.49
N SER A 25 -0.89 4.88 5.36
CA SER A 25 -2.31 5.27 5.20
C SER A 25 -3.23 4.53 6.17
N SER A 26 -3.05 3.22 6.34
CA SER A 26 -3.87 2.40 7.25
C SER A 26 -3.81 2.90 8.71
N GLY A 27 -2.62 3.26 9.20
CA GLY A 27 -2.48 3.83 10.54
C GLY A 27 -3.22 5.16 10.70
N HIS A 28 -3.15 6.03 9.69
CA HIS A 28 -3.87 7.30 9.70
C HIS A 28 -5.39 7.10 9.60
N LEU A 29 -5.87 6.11 8.84
CA LEU A 29 -7.30 5.78 8.79
C LEU A 29 -7.82 5.28 10.14
N ILE A 30 -7.03 4.50 10.90
CA ILE A 30 -7.40 4.09 12.27
C ILE A 30 -7.54 5.33 13.18
N ILE A 31 -6.62 6.30 13.09
CA ILE A 31 -6.71 7.55 13.89
C ILE A 31 -7.97 8.33 13.51
N ILE A 32 -8.28 8.47 12.22
CA ILE A 32 -9.50 9.15 11.79
C ILE A 32 -10.75 8.42 12.29
N LYS A 33 -10.78 7.10 12.20
CA LYS A 33 -11.88 6.27 12.70
C LYS A 33 -12.13 6.52 14.18
N GLU A 34 -11.08 6.57 14.99
CA GLU A 34 -11.16 6.88 16.42
C GLU A 34 -11.67 8.30 16.66
N LEU A 35 -11.11 9.31 15.98
CA LEU A 35 -11.51 10.72 16.13
C LEU A 35 -12.98 10.98 15.80
N PHE A 36 -13.54 10.24 14.85
CA PHE A 36 -14.95 10.33 14.48
C PHE A 36 -15.86 9.39 15.29
N ASN A 37 -15.32 8.61 16.23
CA ASN A 37 -16.02 7.55 16.96
C ASN A 37 -16.81 6.64 15.99
N TYR A 38 -16.19 6.27 14.87
CA TYR A 38 -16.83 5.50 13.82
C TYR A 38 -16.57 4.01 14.04
N ASP A 39 -17.54 3.33 14.65
CA ASP A 39 -17.45 1.90 14.98
C ASP A 39 -17.94 1.02 13.82
N ALA A 40 -17.31 1.09 12.66
CA ALA A 40 -17.53 0.13 11.60
C ALA A 40 -16.48 -0.99 11.71
N LYS A 41 -16.94 -2.21 11.87
CA LYS A 41 -16.10 -3.43 11.85
C LYS A 41 -15.79 -3.89 10.42
N ASP A 42 -16.34 -3.23 9.41
CA ASP A 42 -16.22 -3.60 8.02
C ASP A 42 -15.08 -2.79 7.34
N PHE A 43 -14.05 -3.49 6.89
CA PHE A 43 -12.92 -2.93 6.16
C PHE A 43 -13.21 -2.65 4.68
N SER A 44 -14.40 -2.97 4.19
CA SER A 44 -14.77 -2.79 2.78
C SER A 44 -14.60 -1.35 2.32
N PHE A 45 -14.93 -0.38 3.19
CA PHE A 45 -14.77 1.04 2.88
C PHE A 45 -13.29 1.43 2.72
N GLU A 46 -12.41 0.96 3.59
CA GLU A 46 -10.96 1.24 3.51
C GLU A 46 -10.35 0.64 2.23
N ILE A 47 -10.76 -0.56 1.85
CA ILE A 47 -10.34 -1.19 0.59
C ILE A 47 -10.81 -0.38 -0.62
N MET A 48 -12.03 0.15 -0.59
CA MET A 48 -12.52 1.05 -1.63
C MET A 48 -11.66 2.32 -1.76
N LEU A 49 -11.25 2.91 -0.65
CA LEU A 49 -10.33 4.06 -0.66
C LEU A 49 -8.99 3.72 -1.32
N HIS A 50 -8.42 2.55 -1.04
CA HIS A 50 -7.19 2.08 -1.68
C HIS A 50 -7.36 1.90 -3.19
N LEU A 51 -8.54 1.46 -3.67
CA LEU A 51 -8.82 1.42 -5.11
C LEU A 51 -8.77 2.81 -5.74
N GLY A 52 -9.22 3.85 -5.03
CA GLY A 52 -9.08 5.24 -5.49
C GLY A 52 -7.62 5.60 -5.76
N THR A 53 -6.72 5.31 -4.83
CA THR A 53 -5.28 5.55 -5.01
C THR A 53 -4.64 4.67 -6.08
N VAL A 54 -5.14 3.46 -6.32
CA VAL A 54 -4.70 2.64 -7.47
C VAL A 54 -4.99 3.33 -8.79
N PHE A 55 -6.15 3.98 -8.96
CA PHE A 55 -6.42 4.77 -10.17
C PHE A 55 -5.44 5.93 -10.34
N SER A 56 -5.01 6.59 -9.26
CA SER A 56 -3.99 7.63 -9.32
C SER A 56 -2.66 7.09 -9.83
N ILE A 57 -2.20 5.93 -9.32
CA ILE A 57 -0.97 5.27 -9.82
C ILE A 57 -1.11 4.93 -11.31
N ILE A 58 -2.23 4.36 -11.71
CA ILE A 58 -2.45 3.96 -13.11
C ILE A 58 -2.36 5.17 -14.04
N ILE A 59 -2.93 6.31 -13.66
CA ILE A 59 -2.85 7.54 -14.46
C ILE A 59 -1.43 8.10 -14.47
N TYR A 60 -0.79 8.21 -13.31
CA TYR A 60 0.55 8.77 -13.20
C TYR A 60 1.58 7.94 -13.98
N TYR A 61 1.55 6.62 -13.85
CA TYR A 61 2.45 5.70 -14.54
C TYR A 61 1.88 5.13 -15.84
N TYR A 62 0.87 5.76 -16.44
CA TYR A 62 0.20 5.24 -17.65
C TYR A 62 1.18 4.89 -18.78
N ALA A 63 2.15 5.77 -19.06
CA ALA A 63 3.15 5.54 -20.11
C ALA A 63 4.04 4.34 -19.81
N ASP A 64 4.45 4.18 -18.55
CA ASP A 64 5.27 3.07 -18.09
C ASP A 64 4.51 1.74 -18.12
N LEU A 65 3.26 1.74 -17.66
CA LEU A 65 2.37 0.57 -17.70
C LEU A 65 2.10 0.15 -19.15
N LYS A 66 1.82 1.10 -20.04
CA LYS A 66 1.65 0.84 -21.47
C LYS A 66 2.92 0.25 -22.11
N LYS A 67 4.12 0.73 -21.69
CA LYS A 67 5.39 0.15 -22.12
C LYS A 67 5.57 -1.26 -21.57
N LEU A 68 5.26 -1.50 -20.31
CA LEU A 68 5.37 -2.79 -19.63
C LEU A 68 4.51 -3.88 -20.29
N LEU A 69 3.35 -3.51 -20.83
CA LEU A 69 2.44 -4.44 -21.54
C LEU A 69 2.90 -4.82 -22.94
N LYS A 70 3.92 -4.18 -23.51
CA LYS A 70 4.46 -4.58 -24.82
C LYS A 70 5.20 -5.92 -24.69
N PRO A 71 4.92 -6.89 -25.61
CA PRO A 71 5.50 -8.22 -25.52
C PRO A 71 7.00 -8.19 -25.94
N ASN A 72 7.88 -8.10 -24.95
CA ASN A 72 9.33 -8.27 -25.13
C ASN A 72 9.94 -8.96 -23.90
N LYS A 73 11.15 -9.50 -24.03
CA LYS A 73 11.84 -10.26 -22.98
C LYS A 73 12.08 -9.43 -21.71
N GLU A 74 12.41 -8.16 -21.84
CA GLU A 74 12.65 -7.24 -20.72
C GLU A 74 11.37 -7.01 -19.91
N ASN A 75 10.27 -6.67 -20.58
CA ASN A 75 8.98 -6.44 -19.93
C ASN A 75 8.43 -7.71 -19.27
N PHE A 76 8.61 -8.88 -19.91
CA PHE A 76 8.24 -10.15 -19.31
C PHE A 76 9.02 -10.39 -18.00
N ASN A 77 10.32 -10.09 -17.99
CA ASN A 77 11.13 -10.16 -16.77
C ASN A 77 10.64 -9.19 -15.70
N ASN A 78 10.32 -7.96 -16.06
CA ASN A 78 9.80 -6.97 -15.11
C ASN A 78 8.45 -7.39 -14.51
N ILE A 79 7.53 -7.92 -15.31
CA ILE A 79 6.25 -8.48 -14.82
C ILE A 79 6.50 -9.67 -13.87
N LYS A 80 7.44 -10.54 -14.22
CA LYS A 80 7.86 -11.65 -13.35
C LYS A 80 8.38 -11.15 -12.01
N LEU A 81 9.20 -10.10 -11.99
CA LEU A 81 9.72 -9.51 -10.75
C LEU A 81 8.60 -8.95 -9.89
N ILE A 82 7.63 -8.24 -10.49
CA ILE A 82 6.44 -7.72 -9.78
C ILE A 82 5.66 -8.87 -9.15
N PHE A 83 5.41 -9.93 -9.90
CA PHE A 83 4.70 -11.11 -9.39
C PHE A 83 5.43 -11.77 -8.23
N LEU A 84 6.74 -12.00 -8.36
CA LEU A 84 7.57 -12.58 -7.30
C LEU A 84 7.61 -11.72 -6.04
N ALA A 85 7.59 -10.40 -6.18
CA ALA A 85 7.53 -9.45 -5.07
C ALA A 85 6.21 -9.53 -4.29
N CYS A 86 5.10 -9.79 -4.98
CA CYS A 86 3.78 -9.91 -4.35
C CYS A 86 3.56 -11.25 -3.65
N LEU A 87 4.22 -12.33 -4.09
CA LEU A 87 3.96 -13.69 -3.61
C LEU A 87 4.08 -13.84 -2.09
N PRO A 88 5.18 -13.43 -1.41
CA PRO A 88 5.34 -13.67 0.02
C PRO A 88 4.22 -13.03 0.85
N VAL A 89 3.91 -11.76 0.58
CA VAL A 89 2.87 -11.03 1.32
C VAL A 89 1.47 -11.54 0.99
N SER A 90 1.20 -11.95 -0.25
CA SER A 90 -0.09 -12.54 -0.63
C SER A 90 -0.33 -13.87 0.05
N ILE A 91 0.67 -14.76 0.05
CA ILE A 91 0.56 -16.06 0.73
C ILE A 91 0.35 -15.85 2.23
N PHE A 92 1.16 -15.01 2.87
CA PHE A 92 1.03 -14.75 4.30
C PHE A 92 -0.32 -14.07 4.63
N GLY A 93 -0.74 -13.11 3.83
CA GLY A 93 -2.01 -12.43 4.00
C GLY A 93 -3.21 -13.36 3.92
N LEU A 94 -3.22 -14.34 3.00
CA LEU A 94 -4.29 -15.32 2.89
C LEU A 94 -4.52 -16.13 4.18
N PHE A 95 -3.47 -16.42 4.93
CA PHE A 95 -3.57 -17.25 6.14
C PHE A 95 -3.69 -16.43 7.44
N PHE A 96 -3.15 -15.22 7.48
CA PHE A 96 -2.97 -14.46 8.73
C PHE A 96 -3.69 -13.11 8.76
N LYS A 97 -4.33 -12.66 7.66
CA LYS A 97 -5.01 -11.37 7.59
C LYS A 97 -6.01 -11.19 8.74
N ASP A 98 -6.94 -12.12 8.89
CA ASP A 98 -8.01 -12.01 9.89
C ASP A 98 -7.46 -11.97 11.32
N PHE A 99 -6.40 -12.75 11.58
CA PHE A 99 -5.70 -12.74 12.87
C PHE A 99 -5.06 -11.37 13.15
N ILE A 100 -4.42 -10.77 12.13
CA ILE A 100 -3.76 -9.47 12.27
C ILE A 100 -4.79 -8.36 12.46
N GLU A 101 -5.84 -8.34 11.64
CA GLU A 101 -6.91 -7.34 11.73
C GLU A 101 -7.63 -7.41 13.08
N TYR A 102 -7.89 -8.61 13.60
CA TYR A 102 -8.55 -8.77 14.90
C TYR A 102 -7.69 -8.29 16.07
N ASN A 103 -6.37 -8.57 16.06
CA ASN A 103 -5.52 -8.33 17.22
C ASN A 103 -4.76 -7.00 17.18
N PHE A 104 -4.53 -6.41 16.01
CA PHE A 104 -3.64 -5.25 15.85
C PHE A 104 -4.31 -4.00 15.27
N ASN A 105 -5.63 -4.02 15.11
CA ASN A 105 -6.39 -2.86 14.60
C ASN A 105 -6.84 -1.93 15.73
N ASP A 106 -5.89 -1.50 16.56
CA ASP A 106 -6.12 -0.62 17.69
C ASP A 106 -5.07 0.51 17.69
N VAL A 107 -5.49 1.72 18.06
CA VAL A 107 -4.64 2.91 18.10
C VAL A 107 -3.41 2.72 19.00
N SER A 108 -3.51 1.89 20.04
CA SER A 108 -2.41 1.63 20.99
C SER A 108 -1.19 0.97 20.34
N TYR A 109 -1.35 0.27 19.23
CA TYR A 109 -0.23 -0.35 18.49
C TYR A 109 0.47 0.63 17.52
N LEU A 110 -0.19 1.72 17.11
CA LEU A 110 0.31 2.65 16.10
C LEU A 110 1.68 3.27 16.43
N PRO A 111 1.99 3.66 17.68
CA PRO A 111 3.32 4.19 17.99
C PRO A 111 4.46 3.20 17.66
N TYR A 112 4.23 1.92 17.90
CA TYR A 112 5.22 0.87 17.64
C TYR A 112 5.36 0.59 16.13
N THR A 113 4.25 0.52 15.42
CA THR A 113 4.24 0.25 13.98
C THR A 113 4.75 1.42 13.16
N PHE A 114 4.45 2.66 13.55
CA PHE A 114 5.07 3.86 12.96
C PHE A 114 6.58 3.92 13.23
N LEU A 115 7.02 3.51 14.43
CA LEU A 115 8.44 3.46 14.76
C LEU A 115 9.20 2.47 13.85
N ILE A 116 8.63 1.30 13.56
CA ILE A 116 9.22 0.34 12.61
C ILE A 116 9.44 0.98 11.24
N THR A 117 8.42 1.66 10.70
CA THR A 117 8.53 2.38 9.43
C THR A 117 9.60 3.47 9.49
N THR A 118 9.62 4.23 10.58
CA THR A 118 10.60 5.31 10.81
C THR A 118 12.03 4.78 10.83
N ILE A 119 12.27 3.66 11.54
CA ILE A 119 13.59 3.02 11.59
C ILE A 119 14.00 2.54 10.19
N ALA A 120 13.09 1.87 9.46
CA ALA A 120 13.37 1.41 8.11
C ALA A 120 13.79 2.57 7.18
N LEU A 121 13.06 3.69 7.22
CA LEU A 121 13.37 4.89 6.45
C LEU A 121 14.68 5.54 6.90
N PHE A 122 14.92 5.63 8.20
CA PHE A 122 16.17 6.22 8.73
C PHE A 122 17.40 5.45 8.28
N LEU A 123 17.33 4.13 8.26
CA LEU A 123 18.42 3.27 7.80
C LEU A 123 18.80 3.54 6.34
N THR A 124 17.87 3.98 5.48
CA THR A 124 18.19 4.26 4.06
C THR A 124 19.25 5.35 3.89
N LYS A 125 19.43 6.24 4.87
CA LYS A 125 20.46 7.29 4.83
C LYS A 125 21.88 6.75 4.67
N PHE A 126 22.11 5.54 5.11
CA PHE A 126 23.45 4.91 5.10
C PHE A 126 23.72 4.10 3.82
N PHE A 127 22.73 4.02 2.93
CA PHE A 127 22.81 3.22 1.71
C PHE A 127 22.60 4.11 0.48
N ASN A 128 23.49 3.98 -0.47
CA ASN A 128 23.40 4.66 -1.75
C ASN A 128 23.89 3.70 -2.83
N GLY A 129 23.01 3.24 -3.68
CA GLY A 129 23.31 2.20 -4.64
C GLY A 129 22.84 2.51 -6.05
N LYS A 130 23.31 1.72 -7.00
CA LYS A 130 22.93 1.78 -8.42
C LYS A 130 22.72 0.37 -8.98
N LYS A 131 22.34 -0.58 -8.11
CA LYS A 131 22.10 -1.97 -8.53
C LYS A 131 20.76 -2.08 -9.25
N ASP A 132 20.73 -2.99 -10.20
CA ASP A 132 19.46 -3.37 -10.87
C ASP A 132 18.58 -4.23 -9.97
N LEU A 133 17.30 -4.26 -10.30
CA LEU A 133 16.33 -5.16 -9.69
C LEU A 133 16.61 -6.62 -10.12
N THR A 134 16.87 -7.48 -9.15
CA THR A 134 17.09 -8.91 -9.38
C THR A 134 16.03 -9.75 -8.65
N VAL A 135 15.88 -11.00 -9.05
CA VAL A 135 14.96 -11.95 -8.39
C VAL A 135 15.22 -12.02 -6.88
N TYR A 136 16.49 -12.08 -6.47
CA TYR A 136 16.86 -12.14 -5.05
C TYR A 136 16.40 -10.88 -4.29
N VAL A 137 16.64 -9.69 -4.85
CA VAL A 137 16.27 -8.41 -4.25
C VAL A 137 14.75 -8.29 -4.08
N VAL A 138 13.97 -8.65 -5.10
CA VAL A 138 12.51 -8.51 -5.03
C VAL A 138 11.85 -9.56 -4.15
N ILE A 139 12.40 -10.78 -4.05
CA ILE A 139 11.89 -11.79 -3.10
C ILE A 139 12.17 -11.34 -1.67
N LEU A 140 13.38 -10.86 -1.38
CA LEU A 140 13.70 -10.37 -0.04
C LEU A 140 12.84 -9.17 0.33
N MET A 141 12.64 -8.22 -0.60
CA MET A 141 11.72 -7.10 -0.39
C MET A 141 10.28 -7.59 -0.14
N GLY A 142 9.81 -8.59 -0.90
CA GLY A 142 8.48 -9.21 -0.69
C GLY A 142 8.33 -9.87 0.68
N LEU A 143 9.40 -10.47 1.22
CA LEU A 143 9.40 -11.01 2.59
C LEU A 143 9.28 -9.89 3.64
N PHE A 144 10.06 -8.81 3.51
CA PHE A 144 9.92 -7.66 4.40
C PHE A 144 8.55 -6.98 4.26
N GLN A 145 7.95 -7.00 3.07
CA GLN A 145 6.62 -6.46 2.84
C GLN A 145 5.53 -7.13 3.69
N ILE A 146 5.74 -8.36 4.19
CA ILE A 146 4.82 -9.03 5.12
C ILE A 146 4.56 -8.15 6.36
N LEU A 147 5.55 -7.40 6.81
CA LEU A 147 5.39 -6.46 7.93
C LEU A 147 4.31 -5.40 7.65
N ALA A 148 4.09 -5.05 6.40
CA ALA A 148 3.09 -4.06 6.02
C ALA A 148 1.62 -4.56 6.13
N LEU A 149 1.41 -5.82 6.47
CA LEU A 149 0.08 -6.32 6.85
C LEU A 149 -0.35 -5.80 8.22
N PHE A 150 0.60 -5.43 9.09
CA PHE A 150 0.28 -4.83 10.38
C PHE A 150 -0.12 -3.36 10.18
N PRO A 151 -1.31 -2.95 10.65
CA PRO A 151 -1.76 -1.57 10.56
C PRO A 151 -0.73 -0.61 11.18
N GLY A 152 -0.48 0.51 10.51
CA GLY A 152 0.54 1.48 10.93
C GLY A 152 1.93 1.23 10.33
N ILE A 153 2.23 0.06 9.78
CA ILE A 153 3.46 -0.14 9.00
C ILE A 153 3.20 0.26 7.55
N SER A 154 3.98 1.23 7.06
CA SER A 154 3.85 1.70 5.69
C SER A 154 4.36 0.67 4.68
N ARG A 155 3.50 0.21 3.78
CA ARG A 155 3.88 -0.70 2.70
C ARG A 155 4.92 -0.03 1.79
N SER A 156 4.68 1.20 1.32
CA SER A 156 5.64 1.97 0.52
C SER A 156 6.93 2.24 1.31
N GLY A 157 6.83 2.56 2.60
CA GLY A 157 7.98 2.75 3.49
C GLY A 157 8.88 1.52 3.57
N ILE A 158 8.32 0.34 3.82
CA ILE A 158 9.09 -0.90 3.93
C ILE A 158 9.68 -1.31 2.57
N THR A 159 8.89 -1.30 1.51
CA THR A 159 9.36 -1.77 0.18
C THR A 159 10.43 -0.86 -0.38
N ILE A 160 10.25 0.46 -0.34
CA ILE A 160 11.26 1.42 -0.79
C ILE A 160 12.51 1.32 0.07
N SER A 161 12.39 1.29 1.41
CA SER A 161 13.54 1.18 2.31
C SER A 161 14.33 -0.11 2.04
N THR A 162 13.67 -1.25 1.89
CA THR A 162 14.34 -2.52 1.61
C THR A 162 15.11 -2.45 0.29
N LEU A 163 14.49 -1.94 -0.77
CA LEU A 163 15.15 -1.80 -2.07
C LEU A 163 16.38 -0.88 -2.00
N LEU A 164 16.28 0.26 -1.30
CA LEU A 164 17.39 1.19 -1.10
C LEU A 164 18.53 0.56 -0.29
N ILE A 165 18.21 -0.14 0.81
CA ILE A 165 19.20 -0.86 1.63
C ILE A 165 19.90 -1.96 0.83
N MET A 166 19.18 -2.63 -0.08
CA MET A 166 19.74 -3.62 -0.98
C MET A 166 20.61 -3.00 -2.10
N GLY A 167 20.62 -1.67 -2.19
CA GLY A 167 21.46 -0.92 -3.13
C GLY A 167 20.81 -0.61 -4.47
N VAL A 168 19.49 -0.74 -4.60
CA VAL A 168 18.74 -0.27 -5.78
C VAL A 168 18.74 1.26 -5.80
N ASN A 169 18.78 1.87 -6.98
CA ASN A 169 18.69 3.33 -7.07
C ASN A 169 17.28 3.84 -6.64
N LYS A 170 17.23 5.11 -6.24
CA LYS A 170 16.02 5.68 -5.63
C LYS A 170 14.84 5.72 -6.59
N GLU A 171 15.06 6.07 -7.83
CA GLU A 171 13.98 6.21 -8.83
C GLU A 171 13.34 4.86 -9.13
N ASP A 172 14.14 3.82 -9.35
CA ASP A 172 13.67 2.47 -9.60
C ASP A 172 12.99 1.87 -8.37
N ALA A 173 13.52 2.11 -7.17
CA ALA A 173 12.92 1.64 -5.93
C ALA A 173 11.51 2.21 -5.72
N ILE A 174 11.32 3.51 -5.92
CA ILE A 174 10.03 4.19 -5.81
C ILE A 174 9.07 3.68 -6.90
N LYS A 175 9.52 3.69 -8.14
CA LYS A 175 8.71 3.27 -9.29
C LYS A 175 8.25 1.81 -9.15
N PHE A 176 9.16 0.91 -8.80
CA PHE A 176 8.85 -0.49 -8.61
C PHE A 176 7.84 -0.71 -7.48
N SER A 177 8.04 -0.05 -6.33
CA SER A 177 7.14 -0.11 -5.18
C SER A 177 5.71 0.32 -5.55
N PHE A 178 5.55 1.40 -6.32
CA PHE A 178 4.24 1.92 -6.69
C PHE A 178 3.55 1.08 -7.76
N ILE A 179 4.26 0.65 -8.80
CA ILE A 179 3.68 -0.21 -9.84
C ILE A 179 3.27 -1.57 -9.26
N MET A 180 4.10 -2.15 -8.37
CA MET A 180 3.79 -3.40 -7.67
C MET A 180 2.54 -3.28 -6.76
N ALA A 181 2.23 -2.09 -6.26
CA ALA A 181 1.03 -1.87 -5.45
C ALA A 181 -0.27 -2.16 -6.21
N ILE A 182 -0.29 -1.93 -7.52
CA ILE A 182 -1.49 -2.15 -8.35
C ILE A 182 -2.01 -3.59 -8.23
N PRO A 183 -1.25 -4.63 -8.63
CA PRO A 183 -1.74 -6.00 -8.52
C PRO A 183 -2.00 -6.43 -7.07
N LEU A 184 -1.24 -5.90 -6.10
CA LEU A 184 -1.41 -6.27 -4.69
C LEU A 184 -2.73 -5.74 -4.13
N ILE A 185 -3.04 -4.45 -4.31
CA ILE A 185 -4.28 -3.83 -3.82
C ILE A 185 -5.48 -4.38 -4.58
N MET A 186 -5.39 -4.54 -5.90
CA MET A 186 -6.45 -5.15 -6.69
C MET A 186 -6.72 -6.60 -6.26
N GLY A 187 -5.67 -7.38 -6.01
CA GLY A 187 -5.79 -8.75 -5.50
C GLY A 187 -6.48 -8.80 -4.14
N ALA A 188 -6.08 -7.93 -3.20
CA ALA A 188 -6.71 -7.82 -1.89
C ALA A 188 -8.20 -7.42 -2.00
N ALA A 189 -8.53 -6.50 -2.89
CA ALA A 189 -9.90 -6.09 -3.15
C ALA A 189 -10.76 -7.24 -3.70
N LEU A 190 -10.25 -8.00 -4.65
CA LEU A 190 -10.95 -9.17 -5.23
C LEU A 190 -11.18 -10.27 -4.18
N LEU A 191 -10.22 -10.51 -3.30
CA LEU A 191 -10.32 -11.54 -2.25
C LEU A 191 -11.35 -11.16 -1.17
N ASN A 192 -11.49 -9.88 -0.85
CA ASN A 192 -12.46 -9.43 0.14
C ASN A 192 -13.92 -9.55 -0.33
N GLY A 193 -14.19 -9.48 -1.63
CA GLY A 193 -15.49 -9.74 -2.26
C GLY A 193 -16.66 -8.81 -1.85
N ASN A 194 -16.56 -8.10 -0.74
CA ASN A 194 -17.61 -7.25 -0.19
C ASN A 194 -17.37 -5.78 -0.59
N PHE A 195 -17.85 -5.40 -1.77
CA PHE A 195 -17.84 -3.99 -2.18
C PHE A 195 -19.12 -3.29 -1.72
N SER A 196 -18.98 -2.37 -0.79
CA SER A 196 -20.08 -1.46 -0.45
C SER A 196 -20.20 -0.38 -1.54
N LEU A 197 -20.97 -0.64 -2.58
CA LEU A 197 -21.23 0.30 -3.68
C LEU A 197 -22.26 1.37 -3.27
N SER A 198 -22.09 1.99 -2.11
CA SER A 198 -22.92 3.14 -1.72
C SER A 198 -22.40 4.41 -2.39
N ILE A 199 -23.28 5.39 -2.62
CA ILE A 199 -22.87 6.71 -3.14
C ILE A 199 -21.79 7.33 -2.24
N ILE A 200 -21.91 7.15 -0.94
CA ILE A 200 -20.95 7.66 0.06
C ILE A 200 -19.57 7.00 -0.14
N SER A 201 -19.52 5.69 -0.34
CA SER A 201 -18.23 4.99 -0.62
C SER A 201 -17.61 5.46 -1.93
N LEU A 202 -18.42 5.69 -2.97
CA LEU A 202 -17.93 6.21 -4.25
C LEU A 202 -17.37 7.64 -4.14
N ILE A 203 -17.94 8.48 -3.28
CA ILE A 203 -17.37 9.80 -2.95
C ILE A 203 -16.00 9.62 -2.32
N GLY A 204 -15.84 8.70 -1.36
CA GLY A 204 -14.54 8.40 -0.74
C GLY A 204 -13.49 7.95 -1.75
N VAL A 205 -13.84 7.04 -2.67
CA VAL A 205 -12.98 6.60 -3.77
C VAL A 205 -12.54 7.76 -4.65
N PHE A 206 -13.49 8.61 -5.04
CA PHE A 206 -13.19 9.78 -5.89
C PHE A 206 -12.27 10.77 -5.19
N VAL A 207 -12.53 11.07 -3.91
CA VAL A 207 -11.66 11.93 -3.11
C VAL A 207 -10.26 11.32 -2.96
N SER A 208 -10.17 10.05 -2.62
CA SER A 208 -8.89 9.34 -2.51
C SER A 208 -8.11 9.32 -3.83
N PHE A 209 -8.81 9.22 -4.96
CA PHE A 209 -8.22 9.33 -6.30
C PHE A 209 -7.67 10.74 -6.58
N ILE A 210 -8.40 11.80 -6.25
CA ILE A 210 -8.00 13.18 -6.53
C ILE A 210 -6.78 13.60 -5.70
N PHE A 211 -6.72 13.16 -4.44
CA PHE A 211 -5.63 13.52 -3.53
C PHE A 211 -4.42 12.57 -3.63
N GLY A 212 -4.54 11.45 -4.30
CA GLY A 212 -3.45 10.50 -4.59
C GLY A 212 -2.80 10.76 -5.92
#